data_b5bf7a074f6d70a614fd1629c1aff1d9
#
_entry.id   b5bf7a074f6d70a614fd1629c1aff1d9
#
_cell.length_a   1.000
_cell.length_b   1.000
_cell.length_c   1.000
_cell.angle_alpha   90.00
_cell.angle_beta   90.00
_cell.angle_gamma   90.00
#
_symmetry.space_group_name_H-M   'P 1'
#
loop_
_entity.id
_entity.type
_entity.pdbx_description
1 polymer ?
#
loop_
_entity_poly.entity_id
_entity_poly.type
_entity_poly.pdbx_seq_one_letter_code
_entity_poly.pdbx_strand_id
1 'polypeptide(L)'
;MFSLTPIDTSWTLFLDRDGVLNYEKKEDYIRNWTEFCFYEGVPEAIASLNETFSRIVIVTNQKGIGKGLMTAEDLNNIHNPMLQAIEKEGGKIDRVYYCPDLADDSPNRKPQPGMAFMAKADFPEIDLSKSIMVGNRMSDMKFGRNAGMHTVFLATTHPDTPFPDPMIDLRYNHLVAFAEACIHAKK
;
A
#
# COMPACT_ATOMS: atom_id res chain seq x y z
N MET A 1 -11.01 18.76 -7.51
CA MET A 1 -10.76 18.01 -6.26
C MET A 1 -11.04 16.54 -6.57
N PHE A 2 -10.14 15.63 -6.20
CA PHE A 2 -10.35 14.19 -6.40
C PHE A 2 -11.49 13.69 -5.51
N SER A 3 -12.32 12.76 -6.02
CA SER A 3 -13.39 12.10 -5.28
C SER A 3 -13.39 10.59 -5.56
N LEU A 4 -14.04 9.80 -4.72
CA LEU A 4 -14.15 8.35 -4.88
C LEU A 4 -15.27 7.91 -5.86
N THR A 5 -16.16 8.83 -6.23
CA THR A 5 -17.33 8.54 -7.08
C THR A 5 -17.01 7.90 -8.45
N PRO A 6 -15.93 8.30 -9.18
CA PRO A 6 -15.63 7.71 -10.48
C PRO A 6 -14.85 6.38 -10.40
N ILE A 7 -14.56 5.87 -9.20
CA ILE A 7 -13.76 4.65 -9.06
C ILE A 7 -14.63 3.43 -9.38
N ASP A 8 -14.17 2.64 -10.31
CA ASP A 8 -14.78 1.39 -10.75
C ASP A 8 -13.74 0.27 -10.92
N THR A 9 -14.17 -0.86 -11.45
CA THR A 9 -13.29 -2.02 -11.70
C THR A 9 -12.24 -1.82 -12.79
N SER A 10 -12.09 -0.62 -13.36
CA SER A 10 -10.94 -0.27 -14.20
C SER A 10 -9.78 0.34 -13.41
N TRP A 11 -9.96 0.59 -12.11
CA TRP A 11 -8.97 1.18 -11.24
C TRP A 11 -8.09 0.16 -10.55
N THR A 12 -6.84 0.55 -10.25
CA THR A 12 -5.86 -0.25 -9.49
C THR A 12 -5.55 0.41 -8.16
N LEU A 13 -5.42 -0.41 -7.13
CA LEU A 13 -5.05 0.03 -5.78
C LEU A 13 -3.62 -0.41 -5.45
N PHE A 14 -2.78 0.53 -5.08
CA PHE A 14 -1.43 0.32 -4.57
C PHE A 14 -1.43 0.59 -3.07
N LEU A 15 -0.98 -0.37 -2.28
CA LEU A 15 -0.94 -0.28 -0.82
C LEU A 15 0.50 -0.34 -0.32
N ASP A 16 0.89 0.52 0.61
CA ASP A 16 2.04 0.22 1.45
C ASP A 16 1.68 -0.90 2.43
N ARG A 17 2.68 -1.54 3.04
CA ARG A 17 2.49 -2.63 4.01
C ARG A 17 2.52 -2.12 5.43
N ASP A 18 3.68 -1.68 5.89
CA ASP A 18 3.91 -1.27 7.27
C ASP A 18 3.25 0.08 7.57
N GLY A 19 2.39 0.12 8.57
CA GLY A 19 1.58 1.29 8.91
C GLY A 19 0.30 1.42 8.07
N VAL A 20 0.05 0.54 7.09
CA VAL A 20 -1.19 0.47 6.29
C VAL A 20 -1.93 -0.83 6.56
N LEU A 21 -1.29 -1.97 6.36
CA LEU A 21 -1.86 -3.29 6.60
C LEU A 21 -1.60 -3.78 8.02
N ASN A 22 -0.41 -3.53 8.54
CA ASN A 22 0.05 -3.99 9.83
C ASN A 22 0.67 -2.85 10.66
N TYR A 23 0.68 -3.06 11.97
CA TYR A 23 1.41 -2.17 12.86
C TYR A 23 2.90 -2.16 12.48
N GLU A 24 3.46 -0.96 12.28
CA GLU A 24 4.89 -0.83 12.07
C GLU A 24 5.65 -0.82 13.41
N LYS A 25 6.89 -1.28 13.40
CA LYS A 25 7.80 -1.07 14.53
C LYS A 25 8.47 0.30 14.41
N LYS A 26 8.35 1.10 15.45
CA LYS A 26 9.01 2.41 15.51
C LYS A 26 10.53 2.22 15.43
N GLU A 27 11.16 2.82 14.41
CA GLU A 27 12.62 2.79 14.18
C GLU A 27 13.25 1.38 14.03
N ASP A 28 12.41 0.35 13.73
CA ASP A 28 12.82 -1.04 13.53
C ASP A 28 12.06 -1.69 12.37
N TYR A 29 12.22 -3.00 12.18
CA TYR A 29 11.65 -3.80 11.08
C TYR A 29 10.87 -4.98 11.62
N ILE A 30 9.79 -5.37 10.91
CA ILE A 30 9.13 -6.66 11.09
C ILE A 30 10.02 -7.71 10.42
N ARG A 31 10.63 -8.61 11.21
CA ARG A 31 11.65 -9.57 10.74
C ARG A 31 11.15 -11.00 10.60
N ASN A 32 10.01 -11.29 11.20
CA ASN A 32 9.38 -12.61 11.17
C ASN A 32 7.86 -12.49 11.36
N TRP A 33 7.15 -13.57 11.09
CA TRP A 33 5.69 -13.61 11.17
C TRP A 33 5.15 -13.35 12.59
N THR A 34 5.86 -13.77 13.64
CA THR A 34 5.39 -13.56 15.03
C THR A 34 5.41 -12.08 15.46
N GLU A 35 6.11 -11.25 14.73
CA GLU A 35 6.15 -9.79 14.92
C GLU A 35 5.12 -9.06 14.06
N PHE A 36 4.54 -9.75 13.07
CA PHE A 36 3.55 -9.16 12.18
C PHE A 36 2.17 -9.17 12.84
N CYS A 37 1.51 -8.03 12.89
CA CYS A 37 0.16 -7.90 13.41
C CYS A 37 -0.64 -6.97 12.51
N PHE A 38 -1.70 -7.47 11.89
CA PHE A 38 -2.63 -6.63 11.13
C PHE A 38 -3.26 -5.54 12.01
N TYR A 39 -3.57 -4.40 11.41
CA TYR A 39 -4.60 -3.55 11.99
C TYR A 39 -5.95 -4.29 11.93
N GLU A 40 -6.80 -4.03 12.93
CA GLU A 40 -8.12 -4.65 13.03
C GLU A 40 -8.96 -4.40 11.78
N GLY A 41 -9.58 -5.45 11.24
CA GLY A 41 -10.48 -5.41 10.09
C GLY A 41 -9.80 -5.23 8.72
N VAL A 42 -8.46 -5.25 8.65
CA VAL A 42 -7.73 -5.04 7.38
C VAL A 42 -7.94 -6.18 6.38
N PRO A 43 -7.90 -7.47 6.74
CA PRO A 43 -8.18 -8.53 5.78
C PRO A 43 -9.56 -8.41 5.12
N GLU A 44 -10.60 -8.11 5.91
CA GLU A 44 -11.98 -7.91 5.47
C GLU A 44 -12.12 -6.63 4.62
N ALA A 45 -11.40 -5.57 4.99
CA ALA A 45 -11.37 -4.34 4.20
C ALA A 45 -10.78 -4.59 2.80
N ILE A 46 -9.72 -5.42 2.69
CA ILE A 46 -9.15 -5.81 1.39
C ILE A 46 -10.17 -6.61 0.57
N ALA A 47 -10.91 -7.55 1.17
CA ALA A 47 -11.98 -8.27 0.50
C ALA A 47 -13.03 -7.30 -0.10
N SER A 48 -13.46 -6.32 0.68
CA SER A 48 -14.40 -5.28 0.21
C SER A 48 -13.80 -4.40 -0.89
N LEU A 49 -12.52 -4.05 -0.82
CA LEU A 49 -11.82 -3.27 -1.84
C LEU A 49 -11.67 -4.06 -3.16
N ASN A 50 -11.57 -5.40 -3.12
CA ASN A 50 -11.55 -6.22 -4.32
C ASN A 50 -12.86 -6.14 -5.14
N GLU A 51 -13.99 -5.77 -4.54
CA GLU A 51 -15.23 -5.50 -5.25
C GLU A 51 -15.20 -4.16 -6.01
N THR A 52 -14.25 -3.29 -5.66
CA THR A 52 -14.12 -1.95 -6.22
C THR A 52 -13.02 -1.84 -7.26
N PHE A 53 -11.86 -2.44 -6.96
CA PHE A 53 -10.66 -2.34 -7.78
C PHE A 53 -10.42 -3.65 -8.54
N SER A 54 -10.01 -3.54 -9.82
CA SER A 54 -9.64 -4.73 -10.62
C SER A 54 -8.39 -5.42 -10.10
N ARG A 55 -7.47 -4.64 -9.50
CA ARG A 55 -6.20 -5.12 -8.94
C ARG A 55 -5.87 -4.41 -7.66
N ILE A 56 -5.30 -5.18 -6.75
CA ILE A 56 -4.67 -4.66 -5.53
C ILE A 56 -3.26 -5.20 -5.46
N VAL A 57 -2.28 -4.30 -5.41
CA VAL A 57 -0.86 -4.65 -5.29
C VAL A 57 -0.24 -3.97 -4.07
N ILE A 58 0.75 -4.62 -3.46
CA ILE A 58 1.53 -4.05 -2.36
C ILE A 58 2.85 -3.52 -2.91
N VAL A 59 3.26 -2.33 -2.47
CA VAL A 59 4.55 -1.67 -2.79
C VAL A 59 5.21 -1.22 -1.50
N THR A 60 6.27 -1.90 -1.07
CA THR A 60 6.85 -1.69 0.27
C THR A 60 8.37 -1.53 0.26
N ASN A 61 8.88 -0.56 1.02
CA ASN A 61 10.32 -0.40 1.26
C ASN A 61 10.77 -1.34 2.38
N GLN A 62 11.72 -2.22 2.12
CA GLN A 62 12.21 -3.23 3.06
C GLN A 62 13.72 -3.10 3.30
N LYS A 63 14.16 -1.95 3.84
CA LYS A 63 15.58 -1.66 4.18
C LYS A 63 16.23 -2.69 5.10
N GLY A 64 15.45 -3.44 5.89
CA GLY A 64 15.96 -4.49 6.77
C GLY A 64 16.78 -5.54 6.03
N ILE A 65 16.41 -5.85 4.78
CA ILE A 65 17.16 -6.78 3.91
C ILE A 65 18.51 -6.16 3.52
N GLY A 66 18.49 -4.94 2.99
CA GLY A 66 19.72 -4.24 2.59
C GLY A 66 20.70 -3.99 3.75
N LYS A 67 20.19 -3.88 4.98
CA LYS A 67 20.99 -3.78 6.20
C LYS A 67 21.52 -5.14 6.72
N GLY A 68 21.14 -6.26 6.09
CA GLY A 68 21.51 -7.59 6.55
C GLY A 68 20.82 -8.02 7.86
N LEU A 69 19.72 -7.37 8.25
CA LEU A 69 18.96 -7.70 9.47
C LEU A 69 17.93 -8.81 9.24
N MET A 70 17.60 -9.09 7.99
CA MET A 70 16.74 -10.15 7.52
C MET A 70 17.07 -10.48 6.06
N THR A 71 16.64 -11.64 5.60
CA THR A 71 16.82 -12.11 4.22
C THR A 71 15.53 -11.90 3.39
N ALA A 72 15.63 -12.10 2.08
CA ALA A 72 14.44 -12.16 1.22
C ALA A 72 13.54 -13.38 1.56
N GLU A 73 14.14 -14.47 2.04
CA GLU A 73 13.40 -15.64 2.53
C GLU A 73 12.60 -15.33 3.80
N ASP A 74 13.20 -14.59 4.76
CA ASP A 74 12.48 -14.12 5.94
C ASP A 74 11.29 -13.23 5.56
N LEU A 75 11.45 -12.36 4.56
CA LEU A 75 10.37 -11.53 4.05
C LEU A 75 9.25 -12.39 3.41
N ASN A 76 9.60 -13.43 2.65
CA ASN A 76 8.62 -14.35 2.09
C ASN A 76 7.88 -15.12 3.18
N ASN A 77 8.58 -15.50 4.27
CA ASN A 77 7.98 -16.14 5.45
C ASN A 77 7.03 -15.23 6.24
N ILE A 78 7.09 -13.91 6.01
CA ILE A 78 6.08 -12.94 6.49
C ILE A 78 4.95 -12.80 5.46
N HIS A 79 5.28 -12.61 4.18
CA HIS A 79 4.29 -12.32 3.16
C HIS A 79 3.36 -13.50 2.87
N ASN A 80 3.87 -14.74 2.86
CA ASN A 80 3.04 -15.91 2.58
C ASN A 80 1.87 -16.07 3.59
N PRO A 81 2.08 -16.10 4.91
CA PRO A 81 0.97 -16.18 5.86
C PRO A 81 0.12 -14.90 5.88
N MET A 82 0.69 -13.71 5.59
CA MET A 82 -0.08 -12.48 5.41
C MET A 82 -1.11 -12.63 4.28
N LEU A 83 -0.68 -13.12 3.11
CA LEU A 83 -1.55 -13.32 1.95
C LEU A 83 -2.60 -14.40 2.24
N GLN A 84 -2.23 -15.51 2.88
CA GLN A 84 -3.17 -16.56 3.30
C GLN A 84 -4.25 -16.02 4.27
N ALA A 85 -3.87 -15.16 5.20
CA ALA A 85 -4.83 -14.54 6.12
C ALA A 85 -5.83 -13.63 5.39
N ILE A 86 -5.36 -12.87 4.40
CA ILE A 86 -6.23 -12.04 3.54
C ILE A 86 -7.16 -12.92 2.70
N GLU A 87 -6.64 -13.99 2.08
CA GLU A 87 -7.42 -14.93 1.27
C GLU A 87 -8.51 -15.63 2.09
N LYS A 88 -8.21 -15.97 3.34
CA LYS A 88 -9.18 -16.59 4.25
C LYS A 88 -10.42 -15.72 4.50
N GLU A 89 -10.26 -14.41 4.50
CA GLU A 89 -11.35 -13.44 4.63
C GLU A 89 -11.96 -13.03 3.26
N GLY A 90 -11.59 -13.75 2.18
CA GLY A 90 -12.11 -13.53 0.83
C GLY A 90 -11.41 -12.42 0.04
N GLY A 91 -10.36 -11.84 0.60
CA GLY A 91 -9.55 -10.81 -0.06
C GLY A 91 -8.49 -11.41 -0.99
N LYS A 92 -7.97 -10.58 -1.88
CA LYS A 92 -6.88 -10.96 -2.81
C LYS A 92 -5.90 -9.81 -2.98
N ILE A 93 -4.62 -10.13 -2.90
CA ILE A 93 -3.52 -9.28 -3.36
C ILE A 93 -2.93 -9.92 -4.62
N ASP A 94 -2.91 -9.18 -5.73
CA ASP A 94 -2.43 -9.71 -7.00
C ASP A 94 -0.91 -9.90 -7.03
N ARG A 95 -0.16 -8.98 -6.40
CA ARG A 95 1.29 -9.09 -6.28
C ARG A 95 1.85 -8.20 -5.16
N VAL A 96 3.02 -8.60 -4.65
CA VAL A 96 3.81 -7.80 -3.70
C VAL A 96 5.13 -7.40 -4.36
N TYR A 97 5.40 -6.10 -4.40
CA TYR A 97 6.67 -5.52 -4.81
C TYR A 97 7.38 -4.95 -3.59
N TYR A 98 8.66 -5.23 -3.47
CA TYR A 98 9.45 -4.69 -2.38
C TYR A 98 10.81 -4.16 -2.86
N CYS A 99 11.33 -3.17 -2.17
CA CYS A 99 12.64 -2.61 -2.43
C CYS A 99 13.54 -2.78 -1.19
N PRO A 100 14.62 -3.55 -1.30
CA PRO A 100 15.59 -3.74 -0.21
C PRO A 100 16.65 -2.64 -0.14
N ASP A 101 16.72 -1.77 -1.16
CA ASP A 101 17.83 -0.86 -1.37
C ASP A 101 17.98 0.15 -0.24
N LEU A 102 19.23 0.46 0.10
CA LEU A 102 19.57 1.45 1.13
C LEU A 102 19.64 2.87 0.58
N ALA A 103 20.07 3.00 -0.68
CA ALA A 103 20.22 4.29 -1.35
C ALA A 103 18.85 4.95 -1.55
N ASP A 104 18.72 6.19 -1.12
CA ASP A 104 17.45 6.92 -1.18
C ASP A 104 17.08 7.35 -2.63
N ASP A 105 18.04 7.36 -3.55
CA ASP A 105 17.88 7.62 -4.97
C ASP A 105 17.67 6.35 -5.83
N SER A 106 17.65 5.16 -5.20
CA SER A 106 17.36 3.92 -5.92
C SER A 106 16.01 4.01 -6.65
N PRO A 107 15.94 3.67 -7.95
CA PRO A 107 14.74 3.85 -8.77
C PRO A 107 13.52 3.08 -8.25
N ASN A 108 13.74 1.98 -7.51
CA ASN A 108 12.66 1.15 -6.97
C ASN A 108 12.25 1.55 -5.55
N ARG A 109 13.05 2.40 -4.88
CA ARG A 109 12.76 2.80 -3.51
C ARG A 109 11.81 3.99 -3.47
N LYS A 110 10.64 3.87 -2.82
CA LYS A 110 9.75 5.01 -2.58
C LYS A 110 10.52 6.15 -1.88
N PRO A 111 10.47 7.37 -2.39
CA PRO A 111 9.45 7.96 -3.27
C PRO A 111 9.67 7.75 -4.78
N GLN A 112 10.71 7.04 -5.24
CA GLN A 112 10.90 6.76 -6.66
C GLN A 112 9.86 5.75 -7.17
N PRO A 113 9.31 5.92 -8.39
CA PRO A 113 8.15 5.20 -8.88
C PRO A 113 8.44 3.80 -9.46
N GLY A 114 9.66 3.28 -9.33
CA GLY A 114 10.06 2.05 -10.02
C GLY A 114 9.16 0.84 -9.74
N MET A 115 8.72 0.63 -8.49
CA MET A 115 7.79 -0.46 -8.18
C MET A 115 6.43 -0.31 -8.89
N ALA A 116 5.97 0.92 -9.16
CA ALA A 116 4.75 1.15 -9.94
C ALA A 116 4.94 0.75 -11.40
N PHE A 117 6.10 1.06 -11.97
CA PHE A 117 6.43 0.67 -13.35
C PHE A 117 6.65 -0.84 -13.48
N MET A 118 7.20 -1.51 -12.44
CA MET A 118 7.26 -2.98 -12.39
C MET A 118 5.86 -3.57 -12.41
N ALA A 119 4.94 -3.04 -11.61
CA ALA A 119 3.55 -3.49 -11.59
C ALA A 119 2.88 -3.32 -12.96
N LYS A 120 3.08 -2.18 -13.62
CA LYS A 120 2.55 -1.93 -14.97
C LYS A 120 3.18 -2.85 -16.02
N ALA A 121 4.44 -3.23 -15.87
CA ALA A 121 5.10 -4.19 -16.78
C ALA A 121 4.54 -5.61 -16.62
N ASP A 122 4.26 -6.04 -15.39
CA ASP A 122 3.66 -7.34 -15.09
C ASP A 122 2.16 -7.39 -15.45
N PHE A 123 1.47 -6.26 -15.35
CA PHE A 123 0.05 -6.08 -15.61
C PHE A 123 -0.17 -4.90 -16.55
N PRO A 124 -0.02 -5.09 -17.89
CA PRO A 124 -0.06 -4.00 -18.86
C PRO A 124 -1.38 -3.20 -18.89
N GLU A 125 -2.47 -3.79 -18.40
CA GLU A 125 -3.77 -3.13 -18.27
C GLU A 125 -3.82 -2.06 -17.18
N ILE A 126 -2.84 -1.98 -16.28
CA ILE A 126 -2.77 -0.94 -15.26
C ILE A 126 -2.64 0.44 -15.92
N ASP A 127 -3.60 1.30 -15.68
CA ASP A 127 -3.55 2.73 -15.97
C ASP A 127 -3.17 3.49 -14.70
N LEU A 128 -1.96 4.03 -14.64
CA LEU A 128 -1.48 4.76 -13.46
C LEU A 128 -2.32 6.02 -13.18
N SER A 129 -2.96 6.62 -14.19
CA SER A 129 -3.88 7.75 -13.99
C SER A 129 -5.22 7.33 -13.38
N LYS A 130 -5.55 6.04 -13.46
CA LYS A 130 -6.68 5.39 -12.79
C LYS A 130 -6.18 4.49 -11.65
N SER A 131 -5.19 4.96 -10.92
CA SER A 131 -4.62 4.21 -9.79
C SER A 131 -4.53 5.09 -8.55
N ILE A 132 -4.63 4.45 -7.40
CA ILE A 132 -4.52 5.12 -6.10
C ILE A 132 -3.36 4.51 -5.31
N MET A 133 -2.46 5.34 -4.81
CA MET A 133 -1.49 4.95 -3.79
C MET A 133 -2.03 5.28 -2.41
N VAL A 134 -2.16 4.26 -1.57
CA VAL A 134 -2.52 4.38 -0.15
C VAL A 134 -1.28 4.14 0.70
N GLY A 135 -0.95 5.09 1.54
CA GLY A 135 0.24 5.03 2.40
C GLY A 135 0.10 5.89 3.65
N ASN A 136 1.03 5.73 4.58
CA ASN A 136 1.05 6.43 5.87
C ASN A 136 2.24 7.40 6.00
N ARG A 137 3.04 7.54 4.93
CA ARG A 137 4.21 8.43 4.88
C ARG A 137 4.18 9.33 3.66
N MET A 138 4.82 10.49 3.78
CA MET A 138 4.96 11.40 2.64
C MET A 138 5.79 10.81 1.48
N SER A 139 6.64 9.81 1.74
CA SER A 139 7.33 9.05 0.68
C SER A 139 6.36 8.25 -0.19
N ASP A 140 5.25 7.77 0.37
CA ASP A 140 4.20 7.05 -0.38
C ASP A 140 3.40 8.02 -1.23
N MET A 141 3.07 9.18 -0.69
CA MET A 141 2.37 10.25 -1.42
C MET A 141 3.20 10.73 -2.62
N LYS A 142 4.49 11.00 -2.38
CA LYS A 142 5.43 11.37 -3.46
C LYS A 142 5.59 10.24 -4.49
N PHE A 143 5.66 8.96 -4.06
CA PHE A 143 5.68 7.81 -4.97
C PHE A 143 4.44 7.79 -5.87
N GLY A 144 3.25 7.94 -5.30
CA GLY A 144 2.01 8.02 -6.07
C GLY A 144 2.03 9.16 -7.08
N ARG A 145 2.41 10.37 -6.67
CA ARG A 145 2.52 11.54 -7.58
C ARG A 145 3.56 11.34 -8.67
N ASN A 146 4.75 10.81 -8.32
CA ASN A 146 5.82 10.55 -9.29
C ASN A 146 5.41 9.50 -10.33
N ALA A 147 4.52 8.58 -9.97
CA ALA A 147 3.95 7.59 -10.89
C ALA A 147 2.70 8.09 -11.65
N GLY A 148 2.18 9.27 -11.33
CA GLY A 148 0.97 9.83 -11.95
C GLY A 148 -0.34 9.33 -11.34
N MET A 149 -0.31 8.80 -10.11
CA MET A 149 -1.47 8.28 -9.40
C MET A 149 -2.14 9.33 -8.52
N HIS A 150 -3.38 9.04 -8.11
CA HIS A 150 -4.02 9.67 -6.96
C HIS A 150 -3.44 9.12 -5.65
N THR A 151 -3.61 9.88 -4.57
CA THR A 151 -2.97 9.58 -3.28
C THR A 151 -3.96 9.65 -2.13
N VAL A 152 -3.89 8.64 -1.27
CA VAL A 152 -4.67 8.56 -0.03
C VAL A 152 -3.71 8.38 1.14
N PHE A 153 -3.72 9.33 2.06
CA PHE A 153 -2.91 9.29 3.26
C PHE A 153 -3.67 8.66 4.42
N LEU A 154 -3.07 7.68 5.08
CA LEU A 154 -3.59 7.10 6.32
C LEU A 154 -2.83 7.66 7.52
N ALA A 155 -3.57 8.26 8.46
CA ALA A 155 -3.02 8.92 9.64
C ALA A 155 -2.69 7.93 10.78
N THR A 156 -2.29 6.71 10.46
CA THR A 156 -2.01 5.64 11.42
C THR A 156 -0.80 5.91 12.28
N THR A 157 0.33 6.29 11.66
CA THR A 157 1.62 6.46 12.35
C THR A 157 2.12 7.90 12.36
N HIS A 158 1.58 8.76 11.49
CA HIS A 158 1.92 10.18 11.38
C HIS A 158 0.63 11.04 11.41
N PRO A 159 -0.11 11.04 12.54
CA PRO A 159 -1.41 11.74 12.63
C PRO A 159 -1.28 13.26 12.48
N ASP A 160 -0.10 13.82 12.81
CA ASP A 160 0.15 15.26 12.74
C ASP A 160 0.57 15.75 11.33
N THR A 161 0.60 14.86 10.32
CA THR A 161 0.87 15.27 8.94
C THR A 161 -0.14 16.34 8.50
N PRO A 162 0.32 17.51 8.01
CA PRO A 162 -0.59 18.58 7.60
C PRO A 162 -1.59 18.12 6.52
N PHE A 163 -2.83 18.59 6.63
CA PHE A 163 -3.86 18.41 5.61
C PHE A 163 -4.81 19.63 5.63
N PRO A 164 -5.15 20.26 4.48
CA PRO A 164 -4.80 19.84 3.12
C PRO A 164 -3.31 19.99 2.79
N ASP A 165 -2.81 19.10 1.91
CA ASP A 165 -1.45 19.13 1.36
C ASP A 165 -1.52 18.80 -0.15
N PRO A 166 -0.73 19.45 -1.03
CA PRO A 166 -0.77 19.20 -2.48
C PRO A 166 -0.44 17.76 -2.90
N MET A 167 0.27 17.02 -2.04
CA MET A 167 0.62 15.62 -2.28
C MET A 167 -0.46 14.63 -1.81
N ILE A 168 -1.52 15.10 -1.11
CA ILE A 168 -2.55 14.25 -0.51
C ILE A 168 -3.91 14.63 -1.12
N ASP A 169 -4.52 13.72 -1.87
CA ASP A 169 -5.88 13.93 -2.40
C ASP A 169 -6.95 13.69 -1.33
N LEU A 170 -6.82 12.59 -0.58
CA LEU A 170 -7.74 12.21 0.48
C LEU A 170 -6.97 11.74 1.73
N ARG A 171 -7.60 11.89 2.89
CA ARG A 171 -7.03 11.45 4.18
C ARG A 171 -8.07 10.68 4.97
N TYR A 172 -7.63 9.54 5.54
CA TYR A 172 -8.42 8.70 6.45
C TYR A 172 -7.57 8.31 7.66
N ASN A 173 -8.23 7.83 8.72
CA ASN A 173 -7.52 7.40 9.93
C ASN A 173 -6.82 6.04 9.73
N HIS A 174 -7.44 5.12 8.97
CA HIS A 174 -6.94 3.77 8.71
C HIS A 174 -7.58 3.20 7.44
N LEU A 175 -7.07 2.04 6.97
CA LEU A 175 -7.50 1.41 5.71
C LEU A 175 -8.99 1.04 5.70
N VAL A 176 -9.53 0.58 6.83
CA VAL A 176 -10.96 0.22 6.95
C VAL A 176 -11.85 1.43 6.65
N ALA A 177 -11.53 2.62 7.20
CA ALA A 177 -12.29 3.84 6.92
C ALA A 177 -12.24 4.25 5.44
N PHE A 178 -11.11 4.03 4.76
CA PHE A 178 -11.01 4.24 3.32
C PHE A 178 -11.87 3.23 2.54
N ALA A 179 -11.84 1.95 2.92
CA ALA A 179 -12.66 0.91 2.29
C ALA A 179 -14.16 1.21 2.42
N GLU A 180 -14.60 1.59 3.61
CA GLU A 180 -15.99 2.02 3.86
C GLU A 180 -16.38 3.21 2.97
N ALA A 181 -15.52 4.21 2.85
CA ALA A 181 -15.75 5.36 1.98
C ALA A 181 -15.87 4.96 0.49
N CYS A 182 -15.06 4.01 0.01
CA CYS A 182 -15.18 3.46 -1.35
C CYS A 182 -16.54 2.79 -1.57
N ILE A 183 -17.02 1.99 -0.61
CA ILE A 183 -18.32 1.32 -0.68
C ILE A 183 -19.47 2.35 -0.69
N HIS A 184 -19.40 3.37 0.16
CA HIS A 184 -20.43 4.40 0.24
C HIS A 184 -20.51 5.28 -1.02
N ALA A 185 -19.39 5.51 -1.69
CA ALA A 185 -19.34 6.33 -2.92
C ALA A 185 -20.03 5.65 -4.13
N LYS A 186 -20.32 4.34 -4.05
CA LYS A 186 -21.01 3.56 -5.11
C LYS A 186 -22.53 3.50 -4.92
N LYS A 187 -23.04 3.94 -3.79
CA LYS A 187 -24.48 3.99 -3.46
C LYS A 187 -25.09 5.33 -3.89
#